data_a90ec90f0e4e8084cfb929a195770873
#
_entry.id   a90ec90f0e4e8084cfb929a195770873
#
_cell.length_a   1.000
_cell.length_b   1.000
_cell.length_c   1.000
_cell.angle_alpha   90.00
_cell.angle_beta   90.00
_cell.angle_gamma   90.00
#
_symmetry.space_group_name_H-M   'P 1'
#
loop_
_entity.id
_entity.type
_entity.pdbx_description
1 polymer ?
#
loop_
_entity_poly.entity_id
_entity_poly.type
_entity_poly.pdbx_seq_one_letter_code
_entity_poly.pdbx_strand_id
1 'polypeptide(L)'
;MPEKVMPGPVQDSACIREAVCIHTKKIYDSCKDKDCIEDLRFYPTQNSQAAIDRAVSIKAGSAELLYAYIDLEPVGFHRGFYTVDVRYFYKVTADAFVGAARPVEVCGLCVFDKRVILFGSEGSAKVFSSDLSVDGLDEQNLRKTSLPTAVVEVVD
;
A
#
# COMPACT_ATOMS: atom_id res chain seq x y z
N MET A 1 -4.79 7.88 33.25
CA MET A 1 -5.98 7.08 33.62
C MET A 1 -6.40 6.30 32.38
N PRO A 2 -6.59 4.99 32.45
CA PRO A 2 -7.11 4.27 31.29
C PRO A 2 -8.54 4.77 31.02
N GLU A 3 -8.78 5.22 29.81
CA GLU A 3 -10.09 5.63 29.34
C GLU A 3 -11.03 4.42 29.40
N LYS A 4 -12.04 4.53 30.24
CA LYS A 4 -13.01 3.47 30.44
C LYS A 4 -13.90 3.44 29.18
N VAL A 5 -13.63 2.52 28.27
CA VAL A 5 -14.49 2.27 27.13
C VAL A 5 -15.85 1.84 27.66
N MET A 6 -16.81 2.75 27.63
CA MET A 6 -18.19 2.43 27.94
C MET A 6 -18.76 1.66 26.75
N PRO A 7 -19.37 0.50 26.98
CA PRO A 7 -20.10 -0.16 25.91
C PRO A 7 -21.18 0.78 25.38
N GLY A 8 -21.30 0.87 24.06
CA GLY A 8 -22.38 1.61 23.42
C GLY A 8 -23.74 1.11 23.89
N PRO A 9 -24.83 1.84 23.68
CA PRO A 9 -26.14 1.48 24.18
C PRO A 9 -26.62 0.19 23.52
N VAL A 10 -26.42 -0.93 24.20
CA VAL A 10 -27.10 -2.18 23.89
C VAL A 10 -28.45 -2.09 24.56
N GLN A 11 -29.47 -1.73 23.79
CA GLN A 11 -30.83 -1.50 24.32
C GLN A 11 -31.53 -2.78 24.83
N ASP A 12 -30.97 -3.96 24.55
CA ASP A 12 -31.54 -5.24 24.98
C ASP A 12 -30.46 -6.25 25.36
N SER A 13 -29.97 -6.16 26.58
CA SER A 13 -29.01 -7.14 27.13
C SER A 13 -29.63 -8.53 27.33
N ALA A 14 -30.95 -8.63 27.33
CA ALA A 14 -31.66 -9.91 27.50
C ALA A 14 -31.51 -10.85 26.28
N CYS A 15 -31.14 -10.34 25.11
CA CYS A 15 -30.93 -11.13 23.90
C CYS A 15 -29.50 -11.64 23.73
N ILE A 16 -28.54 -11.14 24.53
CA ILE A 16 -27.13 -11.59 24.44
C ILE A 16 -26.98 -12.82 25.32
N ARG A 17 -26.90 -13.99 24.68
CA ARG A 17 -26.70 -15.27 25.38
C ARG A 17 -25.24 -15.66 25.49
N GLU A 18 -24.38 -15.13 24.62
CA GLU A 18 -22.98 -15.47 24.56
C GLU A 18 -22.17 -14.25 24.09
N ALA A 19 -21.00 -14.05 24.67
CA ALA A 19 -20.05 -13.05 24.23
C ALA A 19 -18.73 -13.73 23.86
N VAL A 20 -18.17 -13.36 22.72
CA VAL A 20 -16.86 -13.84 22.25
C VAL A 20 -15.83 -12.72 22.40
N CYS A 21 -14.61 -13.10 22.75
CA CYS A 21 -13.50 -12.17 22.76
C CYS A 21 -12.95 -12.02 21.34
N ILE A 22 -12.81 -10.79 20.87
CA ILE A 22 -12.17 -10.47 19.60
C ILE A 22 -10.89 -9.68 19.83
N HIS A 23 -9.86 -9.98 19.06
CA HIS A 23 -8.64 -9.19 18.98
C HIS A 23 -8.56 -8.56 17.58
N THR A 24 -8.48 -7.23 17.52
CA THR A 24 -8.49 -6.50 16.26
C THR A 24 -7.51 -5.32 16.30
N LYS A 25 -7.13 -4.84 15.10
CA LYS A 25 -6.32 -3.64 14.95
C LYS A 25 -7.22 -2.41 14.83
N LYS A 26 -6.82 -1.30 15.45
CA LYS A 26 -7.49 -0.02 15.33
C LYS A 26 -6.92 0.73 14.12
N ILE A 27 -7.81 1.24 13.28
CA ILE A 27 -7.45 2.22 12.24
C ILE A 27 -7.40 3.60 12.91
N TYR A 28 -6.26 4.27 12.83
CA TYR A 28 -6.06 5.60 13.41
C TYR A 28 -6.46 6.69 12.44
N ASP A 29 -6.10 6.54 11.17
CA ASP A 29 -6.35 7.52 10.13
C ASP A 29 -6.42 6.83 8.76
N SER A 30 -7.07 7.46 7.79
CA SER A 30 -7.15 6.98 6.43
C SER A 30 -7.37 8.13 5.46
N CYS A 31 -6.82 8.02 4.26
CA CYS A 31 -7.14 8.91 3.16
C CYS A 31 -7.58 8.10 1.94
N LYS A 32 -8.45 8.72 1.13
CA LYS A 32 -8.80 8.24 -0.20
C LYS A 32 -8.31 9.26 -1.20
N ASP A 33 -7.73 8.78 -2.27
CA ASP A 33 -7.25 9.66 -3.31
C ASP A 33 -7.51 9.05 -4.68
N LYS A 34 -7.62 9.91 -5.68
CA LYS A 34 -7.77 9.54 -7.07
C LYS A 34 -6.89 10.48 -7.89
N ASP A 35 -5.82 9.93 -8.41
CA ASP A 35 -4.88 10.69 -9.22
C ASP A 35 -5.11 10.43 -10.71
N CYS A 36 -4.95 11.48 -11.51
CA CYS A 36 -4.74 11.40 -12.93
C CYS A 36 -3.29 11.81 -13.19
N ILE A 37 -2.48 10.89 -13.68
CA ILE A 37 -1.05 11.10 -13.86
C ILE A 37 -0.81 11.34 -15.34
N GLU A 38 -0.39 12.56 -15.67
CA GLU A 38 0.04 12.93 -17.01
C GLU A 38 1.55 12.73 -17.13
N ASP A 39 2.03 12.45 -18.35
CA ASP A 39 3.46 12.33 -18.69
C ASP A 39 4.28 11.31 -17.85
N LEU A 40 3.62 10.27 -17.37
CA LEU A 40 4.31 9.23 -16.63
C LEU A 40 5.34 8.50 -17.51
N ARG A 41 6.57 8.41 -17.03
CA ARG A 41 7.65 7.79 -17.79
C ARG A 41 7.44 6.29 -17.94
N PHE A 42 7.45 5.84 -19.19
CA PHE A 42 7.35 4.45 -19.57
C PHE A 42 8.74 3.86 -19.83
N TYR A 43 9.04 2.70 -19.21
CA TYR A 43 10.27 1.95 -19.37
C TYR A 43 9.97 0.64 -20.10
N PRO A 44 10.14 0.58 -21.43
CA PRO A 44 9.81 -0.61 -22.20
C PRO A 44 10.80 -1.75 -21.93
N THR A 45 10.35 -2.97 -22.17
CA THR A 45 11.28 -4.10 -22.29
C THR A 45 12.15 -3.95 -23.55
N GLN A 46 13.30 -4.65 -23.59
CA GLN A 46 14.22 -4.55 -24.71
C GLN A 46 13.54 -4.88 -26.06
N ASN A 47 12.68 -5.90 -26.08
CA ASN A 47 11.93 -6.28 -27.29
C ASN A 47 10.89 -5.22 -27.67
N SER A 48 10.22 -4.65 -26.69
CA SER A 48 9.23 -3.58 -26.88
C SER A 48 9.88 -2.32 -27.39
N GLN A 49 11.08 -1.96 -26.90
CA GLN A 49 11.81 -0.79 -27.37
C GLN A 49 12.07 -0.88 -28.89
N ALA A 50 12.53 -2.03 -29.38
CA ALA A 50 12.78 -2.23 -30.82
C ALA A 50 11.51 -2.12 -31.69
N ALA A 51 10.34 -2.42 -31.14
CA ALA A 51 9.06 -2.23 -31.83
C ALA A 51 8.62 -0.76 -31.79
N ILE A 52 8.80 -0.09 -30.65
CA ILE A 52 8.50 1.33 -30.44
C ILE A 52 9.31 2.21 -31.37
N ASP A 53 10.60 1.95 -31.52
CA ASP A 53 11.52 2.72 -32.37
C ASP A 53 11.12 2.70 -33.87
N ARG A 54 10.36 1.68 -34.29
CA ARG A 54 9.85 1.52 -35.66
C ARG A 54 8.39 1.89 -35.83
N ALA A 55 7.70 2.17 -34.72
CA ALA A 55 6.27 2.44 -34.73
C ALA A 55 5.97 3.82 -35.30
N VAL A 56 4.95 3.89 -36.14
CA VAL A 56 4.40 5.16 -36.64
C VAL A 56 3.41 5.75 -35.64
N SER A 57 2.71 4.90 -34.90
CA SER A 57 1.78 5.29 -33.86
C SER A 57 1.68 4.21 -32.78
N ILE A 58 1.27 4.64 -31.59
CA ILE A 58 1.05 3.75 -30.44
C ILE A 58 -0.35 4.02 -29.90
N LYS A 59 -1.11 2.96 -29.67
CA LYS A 59 -2.42 3.01 -29.03
C LYS A 59 -2.29 2.45 -27.62
N ALA A 60 -2.80 3.19 -26.63
CA ALA A 60 -2.85 2.73 -25.26
C ALA A 60 -3.63 1.41 -25.13
N GLY A 61 -3.11 0.48 -24.38
CA GLY A 61 -3.73 -0.78 -24.01
C GLY A 61 -4.23 -0.75 -22.58
N SER A 62 -3.64 -1.57 -21.70
CA SER A 62 -4.03 -1.71 -20.29
C SER A 62 -2.90 -1.33 -19.34
N ALA A 63 -3.27 -0.98 -18.12
CA ALA A 63 -2.35 -0.83 -17.01
C ALA A 63 -2.76 -1.80 -15.90
N GLU A 64 -1.79 -2.47 -15.29
CA GLU A 64 -1.97 -3.44 -14.21
C GLU A 64 -1.02 -3.07 -13.08
N LEU A 65 -1.52 -2.93 -11.86
CA LEU A 65 -0.67 -2.73 -10.69
C LEU A 65 0.03 -4.04 -10.34
N LEU A 66 1.37 -4.05 -10.42
CA LEU A 66 2.17 -5.20 -10.07
C LEU A 66 2.49 -5.24 -8.58
N TYR A 67 2.85 -4.09 -8.03
CA TYR A 67 3.35 -4.00 -6.67
C TYR A 67 3.24 -2.57 -6.13
N ALA A 68 3.09 -2.45 -4.81
CA ALA A 68 3.23 -1.18 -4.08
C ALA A 68 4.26 -1.36 -2.97
N TYR A 69 5.29 -0.53 -2.96
CA TYR A 69 6.25 -0.43 -1.88
C TYR A 69 5.82 0.69 -0.94
N ILE A 70 5.79 0.41 0.36
CA ILE A 70 5.35 1.37 1.38
C ILE A 70 6.49 1.58 2.35
N ASP A 71 6.84 2.83 2.56
CA ASP A 71 7.78 3.26 3.59
C ASP A 71 7.08 4.16 4.60
N LEU A 72 7.45 4.04 5.87
CA LEU A 72 6.80 4.74 6.97
C LEU A 72 7.85 5.41 7.85
N GLU A 73 7.79 6.74 7.92
CA GLU A 73 8.72 7.53 8.72
C GLU A 73 7.96 8.46 9.69
N PRO A 74 8.40 8.57 10.95
CA PRO A 74 7.81 9.54 11.89
C PRO A 74 8.12 10.97 11.44
N VAL A 75 7.13 11.84 11.51
CA VAL A 75 7.32 13.27 11.23
C VAL A 75 8.04 13.93 12.39
N GLY A 76 9.18 14.57 12.12
CA GLY A 76 9.93 15.34 13.12
C GLY A 76 9.07 16.44 13.74
N PHE A 77 9.14 16.61 15.07
CA PHE A 77 8.42 17.62 15.86
C PHE A 77 6.89 17.48 15.92
N HIS A 78 6.29 16.53 15.20
CA HIS A 78 4.85 16.24 15.25
C HIS A 78 4.62 14.81 15.72
N ARG A 79 4.50 14.62 17.04
CA ARG A 79 4.26 13.29 17.63
C ARG A 79 2.96 12.69 17.12
N GLY A 80 3.01 11.42 16.79
CA GLY A 80 1.86 10.66 16.31
C GLY A 80 1.55 10.80 14.82
N PHE A 81 2.25 11.68 14.11
CA PHE A 81 2.13 11.80 12.66
C PHE A 81 3.28 11.09 11.95
N TYR A 82 2.95 10.47 10.85
CA TYR A 82 3.86 9.67 10.04
C TYR A 82 3.73 10.05 8.58
N THR A 83 4.86 10.16 7.93
CA THR A 83 4.93 10.23 6.48
C THR A 83 4.81 8.81 5.95
N VAL A 84 3.88 8.59 5.04
CA VAL A 84 3.70 7.33 4.32
C VAL A 84 4.09 7.58 2.87
N ASP A 85 5.22 7.03 2.47
CA ASP A 85 5.70 7.07 1.10
C ASP A 85 5.32 5.77 0.40
N VAL A 86 4.58 5.90 -0.69
CA VAL A 86 4.12 4.75 -1.48
C VAL A 86 4.66 4.86 -2.89
N ARG A 87 5.35 3.83 -3.34
CA ARG A 87 5.80 3.68 -4.71
C ARG A 87 5.03 2.57 -5.40
N TYR A 88 4.32 2.95 -6.45
CA TYR A 88 3.52 2.05 -7.26
C TYR A 88 4.26 1.64 -8.53
N PHE A 89 4.18 0.35 -8.84
CA PHE A 89 4.79 -0.24 -10.04
C PHE A 89 3.69 -0.80 -10.93
N TYR A 90 3.51 -0.20 -12.10
CA TYR A 90 2.51 -0.61 -13.07
C TYR A 90 3.16 -1.27 -14.27
N LYS A 91 2.62 -2.40 -14.68
CA LYS A 91 2.84 -2.94 -16.02
C LYS A 91 1.85 -2.26 -16.97
N VAL A 92 2.38 -1.64 -18.00
CA VAL A 92 1.57 -0.99 -19.03
C VAL A 92 1.78 -1.72 -20.34
N THR A 93 0.68 -2.01 -21.05
CA THR A 93 0.69 -2.58 -22.38
C THR A 93 0.14 -1.59 -23.39
N ALA A 94 0.59 -1.65 -24.60
CA ALA A 94 0.14 -0.81 -25.69
C ALA A 94 0.32 -1.54 -27.03
N ASP A 95 -0.39 -1.10 -28.07
CA ASP A 95 -0.27 -1.59 -29.43
C ASP A 95 0.59 -0.65 -30.27
N ALA A 96 1.73 -1.10 -30.75
CA ALA A 96 2.59 -0.36 -31.64
C ALA A 96 2.29 -0.71 -33.11
N PHE A 97 1.95 0.31 -33.89
CA PHE A 97 1.64 0.16 -35.33
C PHE A 97 2.86 0.45 -36.16
N VAL A 98 3.39 -0.59 -36.83
CA VAL A 98 4.54 -0.49 -37.72
C VAL A 98 4.05 -0.64 -39.16
N GLY A 99 3.75 0.48 -39.83
CA GLY A 99 3.23 0.48 -41.19
C GLY A 99 1.81 -0.13 -41.28
N ALA A 100 1.56 -0.88 -42.37
CA ALA A 100 0.26 -1.54 -42.62
C ALA A 100 0.16 -2.96 -42.02
N ALA A 101 1.14 -3.38 -41.24
CA ALA A 101 1.15 -4.68 -40.56
C ALA A 101 0.22 -4.73 -39.36
N ARG A 102 -0.03 -5.92 -38.82
CA ARG A 102 -0.74 -6.08 -37.56
C ARG A 102 0.03 -5.35 -36.46
N PRO A 103 -0.67 -4.71 -35.51
CA PRO A 103 -0.02 -4.06 -34.39
C PRO A 103 0.78 -5.09 -33.58
N VAL A 104 1.90 -4.65 -33.04
CA VAL A 104 2.75 -5.43 -32.14
C VAL A 104 2.47 -4.97 -30.72
N GLU A 105 2.10 -5.90 -29.85
CA GLU A 105 1.95 -5.60 -28.44
C GLU A 105 3.31 -5.25 -27.83
N VAL A 106 3.37 -4.12 -27.16
CA VAL A 106 4.54 -3.66 -26.41
C VAL A 106 4.18 -3.54 -24.93
N CYS A 107 5.12 -3.86 -24.07
CA CYS A 107 4.95 -3.78 -22.64
C CYS A 107 6.15 -3.12 -21.96
N GLY A 108 5.89 -2.51 -20.83
CA GLY A 108 6.91 -1.87 -20.03
C GLY A 108 6.42 -1.54 -18.63
N LEU A 109 7.29 -0.91 -17.87
CA LEU A 109 7.07 -0.52 -16.49
C LEU A 109 6.83 0.98 -16.41
N CYS A 110 5.85 1.38 -15.61
CA CYS A 110 5.68 2.75 -15.14
C CYS A 110 5.78 2.77 -13.61
N VAL A 111 6.39 3.81 -13.07
CA VAL A 111 6.57 3.98 -11.62
C VAL A 111 6.02 5.33 -11.20
N PHE A 112 5.23 5.33 -10.14
CA PHE A 112 4.63 6.51 -9.57
C PHE A 112 4.85 6.54 -8.06
N ASP A 113 5.27 7.69 -7.53
CA ASP A 113 5.48 7.90 -6.10
C ASP A 113 4.42 8.83 -5.55
N LYS A 114 3.91 8.48 -4.36
CA LYS A 114 2.96 9.30 -3.63
C LYS A 114 3.36 9.40 -2.16
N ARG A 115 3.22 10.60 -1.60
CA ARG A 115 3.49 10.88 -0.20
C ARG A 115 2.26 11.45 0.46
N VAL A 116 1.91 10.89 1.63
CA VAL A 116 0.84 11.41 2.49
C VAL A 116 1.31 11.46 3.93
N ILE A 117 0.71 12.33 4.74
CA ILE A 117 0.96 12.41 6.17
C ILE A 117 -0.32 12.01 6.88
N LEU A 118 -0.24 10.98 7.72
CA LEU A 118 -1.36 10.44 8.46
C LEU A 118 -1.03 10.34 9.95
N PHE A 119 -2.08 10.35 10.77
CA PHE A 119 -1.95 10.14 12.20
C PHE A 119 -1.93 8.65 12.52
N GLY A 120 -0.88 8.19 13.23
CA GLY A 120 -0.71 6.77 13.55
C GLY A 120 -0.73 6.42 15.04
N SER A 121 -0.64 7.35 15.93
CA SER A 121 -0.61 7.26 17.39
C SER A 121 0.66 7.90 17.97
N GLU A 122 0.53 8.55 19.10
CA GLU A 122 1.65 9.14 19.84
C GLU A 122 2.39 8.11 20.71
N GLY A 123 1.78 6.97 20.98
CA GLY A 123 2.30 5.96 21.87
C GLY A 123 3.24 4.97 21.19
N SER A 124 4.33 4.63 21.85
CA SER A 124 5.12 3.47 21.49
C SER A 124 4.74 2.31 22.43
N ALA A 125 4.19 1.23 21.89
CA ALA A 125 3.99 0.01 22.65
C ALA A 125 5.17 -0.94 22.40
N LYS A 126 5.58 -1.68 23.43
CA LYS A 126 6.49 -2.81 23.26
C LYS A 126 5.62 -4.05 23.09
N VAL A 127 5.84 -4.78 22.03
CA VAL A 127 5.11 -6.02 21.76
C VAL A 127 6.05 -7.17 22.01
N PHE A 128 5.61 -8.12 22.85
CA PHE A 128 6.26 -9.39 23.09
C PHE A 128 5.34 -10.49 22.57
N SER A 129 5.88 -11.45 21.86
CA SER A 129 5.14 -12.59 21.33
C SER A 129 5.83 -13.89 21.73
N SER A 130 5.06 -14.93 21.93
CA SER A 130 5.59 -16.28 22.15
C SER A 130 5.94 -17.00 20.85
N ASP A 131 5.73 -16.35 19.71
CA ASP A 131 6.05 -16.94 18.42
C ASP A 131 7.57 -17.07 18.27
N LEU A 132 8.00 -18.27 17.95
CA LEU A 132 9.41 -18.55 17.65
C LEU A 132 9.72 -18.10 16.20
N SER A 133 10.85 -17.42 16.03
CA SER A 133 11.30 -17.12 14.67
C SER A 133 11.82 -18.37 13.99
N VAL A 134 11.65 -18.46 12.69
CA VAL A 134 12.13 -19.58 11.85
C VAL A 134 13.67 -19.73 11.93
N ASP A 135 14.38 -18.68 12.31
CA ASP A 135 15.84 -18.62 12.38
C ASP A 135 16.42 -19.02 13.75
N GLY A 136 15.58 -19.51 14.66
CA GLY A 136 16.04 -20.01 15.98
C GLY A 136 16.50 -18.93 16.96
N LEU A 137 16.35 -17.65 16.62
CA LEU A 137 16.57 -16.54 17.55
C LEU A 137 15.31 -16.35 18.40
N ASP A 138 15.48 -16.21 19.71
CA ASP A 138 14.38 -15.91 20.62
C ASP A 138 13.90 -14.48 20.39
N GLU A 139 12.82 -14.31 19.63
CA GLU A 139 12.22 -13.03 19.33
C GLU A 139 11.70 -12.29 20.57
N GLN A 140 11.49 -12.95 21.68
CA GLN A 140 11.11 -12.31 22.93
C GLN A 140 12.16 -11.31 23.42
N ASN A 141 13.41 -11.50 23.03
CA ASN A 141 14.52 -10.59 23.34
C ASN A 141 14.69 -9.46 22.32
N LEU A 142 14.03 -9.54 21.17
CA LEU A 142 14.08 -8.50 20.15
C LEU A 142 13.03 -7.42 20.45
N ARG A 143 13.48 -6.19 20.64
CA ARG A 143 12.60 -5.04 20.78
C ARG A 143 11.92 -4.78 19.42
N LYS A 144 10.71 -5.27 19.26
CA LYS A 144 9.87 -4.81 18.16
C LYS A 144 9.40 -3.38 18.47
N THR A 145 9.91 -2.40 17.76
CA THR A 145 9.31 -1.06 17.77
C THR A 145 7.95 -1.17 17.10
N SER A 146 6.89 -0.95 17.86
CA SER A 146 5.54 -0.94 17.32
C SER A 146 5.29 0.39 16.61
N LEU A 147 5.89 0.57 15.45
CA LEU A 147 5.42 1.58 14.52
C LEU A 147 4.01 1.21 14.05
N PRO A 148 3.14 2.18 13.78
CA PRO A 148 1.88 1.89 13.12
C PRO A 148 2.15 1.19 11.79
N THR A 149 1.22 0.37 11.34
CA THR A 149 1.30 -0.29 10.04
C THR A 149 0.52 0.51 9.02
N ALA A 150 1.13 0.88 7.92
CA ALA A 150 0.43 1.47 6.79
C ALA A 150 -0.01 0.35 5.83
N VAL A 151 -1.24 0.47 5.34
CA VAL A 151 -1.84 -0.43 4.36
C VAL A 151 -2.37 0.40 3.20
N VAL A 152 -2.08 -0.02 1.99
CA VAL A 152 -2.59 0.59 0.75
C VAL A 152 -3.51 -0.40 0.07
N GLU A 153 -4.73 0.03 -0.19
CA GLU A 153 -5.70 -0.71 -1.00
C GLU A 153 -5.90 0.06 -2.31
N VAL A 154 -5.67 -0.62 -3.42
CA VAL A 154 -5.85 -0.06 -4.75
C VAL A 154 -7.05 -0.74 -5.39
N VAL A 155 -7.94 0.07 -5.96
CA VAL A 155 -9.09 -0.40 -6.71
C VAL A 155 -8.81 -0.11 -8.18
N ASP A 156 -8.73 -1.15 -8.99
CA ASP A 156 -8.59 -1.11 -10.45
C ASP A 156 -9.94 -0.82 -11.12
#